data_b6bbeb86a9771a426f802db82d873b02
#
_entry.id   b6bbeb86a9771a426f802db82d873b02
#
_cell.length_a   1.000
_cell.length_b   1.000
_cell.length_c   1.000
_cell.angle_alpha   90.00
_cell.angle_beta   90.00
_cell.angle_gamma   90.00
#
_symmetry.space_group_name_H-M   'P 1'
#
loop_
_entity.id
_entity.type
_entity.pdbx_description
1 polymer ?
#
loop_
_entity_poly.entity_id
_entity_poly.type
_entity_poly.pdbx_seq_one_letter_code
_entity_poly.pdbx_strand_id
1 'polypeptide(L)'
;TGKTAAYILPLLTNLEYDNHDPNKLNAIIMAPTRELAQQIDQQMEGFGFYVPFSSVAIYGGNDGGAWGTQSTGLQKGADIVIATPGRLLSLMNIYNIDFSGVKYFILDEADRMLDMGFYDDIMAVVNRLPKDRQTIMFSATMPANIRKMAKAIMNNPAEVQIAVSRPPESIRQMAVDIFETQKTEFLVGLLGDEADVRTPDTGEKLKKIIVFVGKKQKVKELARTLRANHIDARAMHSDLEQKERDEVMLDFRNNKVDVLVATDIVSRGIDVDDIPLVINYDVPRDA
;
A
#
# COMPACT_ATOMS: atom_id res chain seq x y z
N THR A 1 6.04 8.26 6.68
CA THR A 1 7.22 8.72 5.90
C THR A 1 7.07 10.13 5.32
N GLY A 2 5.90 10.75 5.40
CA GLY A 2 5.63 12.10 4.86
C GLY A 2 5.50 12.18 3.33
N LYS A 3 5.65 11.10 2.58
CA LYS A 3 5.53 11.08 1.11
C LYS A 3 4.15 11.55 0.65
N THR A 4 3.09 11.06 1.26
CA THR A 4 1.71 11.42 0.90
C THR A 4 1.45 12.90 1.12
N ALA A 5 1.88 13.47 2.25
CA ALA A 5 1.81 14.90 2.49
C ALA A 5 2.63 15.72 1.48
N ALA A 6 3.77 15.18 1.02
CA ALA A 6 4.66 15.86 0.08
C ALA A 6 4.02 16.10 -1.30
N TYR A 7 2.99 15.35 -1.69
CA TYR A 7 2.24 15.61 -2.92
C TYR A 7 0.82 16.15 -2.67
N ILE A 8 0.14 15.76 -1.60
CA ILE A 8 -1.21 16.27 -1.32
C ILE A 8 -1.18 17.78 -1.03
N LEU A 9 -0.28 18.24 -0.16
CA LEU A 9 -0.25 19.66 0.22
C LEU A 9 0.03 20.57 -0.98
N PRO A 10 1.05 20.35 -1.82
CA PRO A 10 1.23 21.13 -3.03
C PRO A 10 0.08 20.99 -4.03
N LEU A 11 -0.51 19.78 -4.15
CA LEU A 11 -1.66 19.57 -5.04
C LEU A 11 -2.84 20.46 -4.64
N LEU A 12 -3.26 20.43 -3.37
CA LEU A 12 -4.35 21.26 -2.87
C LEU A 12 -4.04 22.75 -3.02
N THR A 13 -2.81 23.16 -2.72
CA THR A 13 -2.34 24.53 -2.90
C THR A 13 -2.43 24.97 -4.38
N ASN A 14 -1.94 24.17 -5.29
CA ASN A 14 -1.96 24.49 -6.71
C ASN A 14 -3.40 24.51 -7.26
N LEU A 15 -4.27 23.59 -6.86
CA LEU A 15 -5.69 23.61 -7.26
C LEU A 15 -6.39 24.89 -6.82
N GLU A 16 -6.04 25.44 -5.64
CA GLU A 16 -6.60 26.68 -5.13
C GLU A 16 -6.12 27.90 -5.95
N TYR A 17 -4.84 27.94 -6.32
CA TYR A 17 -4.23 29.08 -7.04
C TYR A 17 -4.39 29.00 -8.56
N ASP A 18 -4.53 27.82 -9.15
CA ASP A 18 -4.51 27.61 -10.61
C ASP A 18 -5.88 27.77 -11.29
N ASN A 19 -6.87 28.35 -10.63
CA ASN A 19 -8.22 28.51 -11.21
C ASN A 19 -8.74 27.17 -11.77
N HIS A 20 -8.80 26.12 -10.95
CA HIS A 20 -9.35 24.83 -11.33
C HIS A 20 -10.83 24.95 -11.75
N ASP A 21 -11.29 24.07 -12.61
CA ASP A 21 -12.71 23.97 -12.93
C ASP A 21 -13.41 23.07 -11.88
N PRO A 22 -14.29 23.63 -11.03
CA PRO A 22 -14.94 22.85 -9.96
C PRO A 22 -15.96 21.83 -10.48
N ASN A 23 -16.23 21.82 -11.79
CA ASN A 23 -17.12 20.85 -12.42
C ASN A 23 -16.39 19.74 -13.18
N LYS A 24 -15.06 19.69 -13.06
CA LYS A 24 -14.22 18.71 -13.77
C LYS A 24 -13.30 17.99 -12.83
N LEU A 25 -12.92 16.79 -13.23
CA LEU A 25 -11.83 16.07 -12.59
C LEU A 25 -10.50 16.80 -12.87
N ASN A 26 -9.82 17.24 -11.82
CA ASN A 26 -8.61 18.04 -11.90
C ASN A 26 -7.34 17.23 -11.59
N ALA A 27 -7.45 16.19 -10.75
CA ALA A 27 -6.31 15.38 -10.35
C ALA A 27 -6.65 13.90 -10.21
N ILE A 28 -5.67 13.06 -10.55
CA ILE A 28 -5.73 11.61 -10.33
C ILE A 28 -4.51 11.17 -9.55
N ILE A 29 -4.71 10.45 -8.46
CA ILE A 29 -3.69 9.79 -7.65
C ILE A 29 -3.86 8.29 -7.79
N MET A 30 -2.87 7.59 -8.32
CA MET A 30 -2.89 6.14 -8.45
C MET A 30 -2.07 5.47 -7.35
N ALA A 31 -2.62 4.44 -6.75
CA ALA A 31 -2.00 3.62 -5.72
C ALA A 31 -2.11 2.13 -6.07
N PRO A 32 -1.09 1.29 -5.74
CA PRO A 32 -1.06 -0.13 -6.09
C PRO A 32 -2.15 -0.96 -5.40
N THR A 33 -2.58 -0.57 -4.22
CA THR A 33 -3.51 -1.36 -3.40
C THR A 33 -4.66 -0.52 -2.87
N ARG A 34 -5.75 -1.22 -2.52
CA ARG A 34 -6.92 -0.65 -1.88
C ARG A 34 -6.55 0.05 -0.57
N GLU A 35 -5.76 -0.62 0.25
CA GLU A 35 -5.33 -0.15 1.56
C GLU A 35 -4.59 1.19 1.45
N LEU A 36 -3.66 1.29 0.50
CA LEU A 36 -2.94 2.55 0.27
C LEU A 36 -3.88 3.63 -0.28
N ALA A 37 -4.78 3.29 -1.19
CA ALA A 37 -5.78 4.25 -1.68
C ALA A 37 -6.66 4.79 -0.55
N GLN A 38 -7.09 3.94 0.40
CA GLN A 38 -7.84 4.34 1.59
C GLN A 38 -7.02 5.23 2.53
N GLN A 39 -5.74 4.92 2.73
CA GLN A 39 -4.83 5.76 3.54
C GLN A 39 -4.64 7.15 2.93
N ILE A 40 -4.46 7.21 1.61
CA ILE A 40 -4.36 8.49 0.88
C ILE A 40 -5.66 9.28 1.04
N ASP A 41 -6.82 8.63 0.92
CA ASP A 41 -8.13 9.24 1.06
C ASP A 41 -8.34 9.81 2.46
N GLN A 42 -8.02 9.07 3.51
CA GLN A 42 -8.07 9.54 4.89
C GLN A 42 -7.16 10.77 5.12
N GLN A 43 -5.94 10.75 4.54
CA GLN A 43 -5.05 11.90 4.62
C GLN A 43 -5.60 13.09 3.81
N MET A 44 -6.21 12.83 2.66
CA MET A 44 -6.87 13.85 1.84
C MET A 44 -8.01 14.52 2.62
N GLU A 45 -8.86 13.74 3.30
CA GLU A 45 -9.92 14.28 4.17
C GLU A 45 -9.33 15.18 5.28
N GLY A 46 -8.23 14.75 5.91
CA GLY A 46 -7.56 15.53 6.95
C GLY A 46 -6.96 16.85 6.45
N PHE A 47 -6.20 16.81 5.35
CA PHE A 47 -5.56 18.00 4.78
C PHE A 47 -6.56 18.89 4.03
N GLY A 48 -7.60 18.28 3.44
CA GLY A 48 -8.62 18.97 2.67
C GLY A 48 -9.73 19.63 3.51
N PHE A 49 -9.73 19.46 4.84
CA PHE A 49 -10.83 19.89 5.71
C PHE A 49 -11.22 21.38 5.56
N TYR A 50 -10.25 22.23 5.27
CA TYR A 50 -10.46 23.69 5.14
C TYR A 50 -10.48 24.19 3.69
N VAL A 51 -10.42 23.28 2.70
CA VAL A 51 -10.43 23.66 1.28
C VAL A 51 -11.64 23.06 0.58
N PRO A 52 -12.20 23.74 -0.46
CA PRO A 52 -13.47 23.33 -1.09
C PRO A 52 -13.30 22.26 -2.17
N PHE A 53 -12.36 21.32 -2.00
CA PHE A 53 -12.11 20.25 -2.98
C PHE A 53 -12.76 18.94 -2.56
N SER A 54 -13.41 18.30 -3.50
CA SER A 54 -13.99 16.99 -3.32
C SER A 54 -13.04 15.89 -3.78
N SER A 55 -12.94 14.82 -3.01
CA SER A 55 -12.20 13.62 -3.41
C SER A 55 -13.10 12.39 -3.45
N VAL A 56 -12.72 11.41 -4.27
CA VAL A 56 -13.35 10.09 -4.28
C VAL A 56 -12.29 8.99 -4.41
N ALA A 57 -12.38 8.01 -3.51
CA ALA A 57 -11.52 6.83 -3.56
C ALA A 57 -12.17 5.71 -4.38
N ILE A 58 -11.44 5.17 -5.36
CA ILE A 58 -11.89 4.18 -6.35
C ILE A 58 -10.98 2.96 -6.29
N TYR A 59 -11.46 1.87 -5.68
CA TYR A 59 -10.69 0.63 -5.54
C TYR A 59 -11.58 -0.60 -5.65
N GLY A 60 -10.97 -1.75 -5.98
CA GLY A 60 -11.67 -3.02 -6.08
C GLY A 60 -12.01 -3.61 -4.72
N GLY A 61 -13.08 -4.41 -4.66
CA GLY A 61 -13.55 -5.16 -3.50
C GLY A 61 -14.93 -5.73 -3.81
N ASN A 62 -15.35 -6.77 -3.08
CA ASN A 62 -16.63 -7.46 -3.32
C ASN A 62 -17.86 -6.70 -2.78
N ASP A 63 -17.70 -5.45 -2.36
CA ASP A 63 -18.78 -4.66 -1.76
C ASP A 63 -19.67 -4.09 -2.87
N GLY A 64 -20.76 -4.78 -3.19
CA GLY A 64 -21.73 -4.34 -4.21
C GLY A 64 -22.27 -2.90 -3.99
N GLY A 65 -22.25 -2.40 -2.75
CA GLY A 65 -22.61 -1.01 -2.40
C GLY A 65 -21.53 0.03 -2.79
N ALA A 66 -20.26 -0.34 -2.70
CA ALA A 66 -19.14 0.55 -3.01
C ALA A 66 -19.08 0.93 -4.50
N TRP A 67 -19.54 0.05 -5.39
CA TRP A 67 -19.61 0.35 -6.83
C TRP A 67 -20.48 1.58 -7.12
N GLY A 68 -21.70 1.62 -6.57
CA GLY A 68 -22.64 2.71 -6.77
C GLY A 68 -22.10 4.05 -6.26
N THR A 69 -21.50 4.05 -5.07
CA THR A 69 -20.94 5.26 -4.46
C THR A 69 -19.75 5.80 -5.24
N GLN A 70 -18.80 4.91 -5.61
CA GLN A 70 -17.61 5.27 -6.38
C GLN A 70 -17.95 5.81 -7.76
N SER A 71 -18.86 5.14 -8.47
CA SER A 71 -19.29 5.59 -9.80
C SER A 71 -20.06 6.91 -9.74
N THR A 72 -20.91 7.10 -8.73
CA THR A 72 -21.66 8.34 -8.54
C THR A 72 -20.73 9.51 -8.22
N GLY A 73 -19.75 9.34 -7.34
CA GLY A 73 -18.75 10.37 -7.01
C GLY A 73 -17.97 10.82 -8.26
N LEU A 74 -17.52 9.85 -9.04
CA LEU A 74 -16.79 10.12 -10.28
C LEU A 74 -17.66 10.84 -11.34
N GLN A 75 -18.91 10.43 -11.50
CA GLN A 75 -19.85 11.05 -12.47
C GLN A 75 -20.32 12.45 -12.04
N LYS A 76 -20.38 12.71 -10.73
CA LYS A 76 -20.73 14.04 -10.20
C LYS A 76 -19.60 15.07 -10.32
N GLY A 77 -18.42 14.67 -10.82
CA GLY A 77 -17.30 15.56 -11.03
C GLY A 77 -16.50 15.83 -9.76
N ALA A 78 -16.07 14.76 -9.06
CA ALA A 78 -15.09 14.95 -7.99
C ALA A 78 -13.82 15.62 -8.54
N ASP A 79 -13.25 16.57 -7.80
CA ASP A 79 -12.04 17.28 -8.18
C ASP A 79 -10.82 16.36 -8.22
N ILE A 80 -10.75 15.43 -7.28
CA ILE A 80 -9.62 14.53 -7.08
C ILE A 80 -10.11 13.08 -7.04
N VAL A 81 -9.48 12.23 -7.84
CA VAL A 81 -9.71 10.77 -7.82
C VAL A 81 -8.48 10.07 -7.24
N ILE A 82 -8.68 9.24 -6.24
CA ILE A 82 -7.68 8.35 -5.67
C ILE A 82 -8.03 6.93 -6.08
N ALA A 83 -7.19 6.23 -6.86
CA ALA A 83 -7.63 5.00 -7.49
C ALA A 83 -6.57 3.89 -7.54
N THR A 84 -7.04 2.64 -7.53
CA THR A 84 -6.23 1.51 -8.02
C THR A 84 -6.38 1.37 -9.53
N PRO A 85 -5.29 1.01 -10.28
CA PRO A 85 -5.27 1.05 -11.75
C PRO A 85 -6.42 0.29 -12.41
N GLY A 86 -6.56 -1.00 -12.10
CA GLY A 86 -7.57 -1.85 -12.74
C GLY A 86 -9.02 -1.41 -12.44
N ARG A 87 -9.28 -0.84 -11.25
CA ARG A 87 -10.62 -0.37 -10.91
C ARG A 87 -10.98 0.91 -11.65
N LEU A 88 -10.04 1.86 -11.72
CA LEU A 88 -10.24 3.08 -12.51
C LEU A 88 -10.48 2.72 -13.97
N LEU A 89 -9.65 1.85 -14.55
CA LEU A 89 -9.82 1.40 -15.94
C LEU A 89 -11.19 0.73 -16.18
N SER A 90 -11.67 -0.08 -15.24
CA SER A 90 -13.01 -0.68 -15.33
C SER A 90 -14.12 0.37 -15.39
N LEU A 91 -14.05 1.41 -14.55
CA LEU A 91 -15.02 2.51 -14.57
C LEU A 91 -14.91 3.34 -15.86
N MET A 92 -13.68 3.60 -16.32
CA MET A 92 -13.44 4.32 -17.59
C MET A 92 -14.02 3.60 -18.82
N ASN A 93 -14.12 2.28 -18.77
CA ASN A 93 -14.69 1.49 -19.86
C ASN A 93 -16.22 1.44 -19.83
N ILE A 94 -16.83 1.68 -18.67
CA ILE A 94 -18.29 1.65 -18.51
C ILE A 94 -18.88 3.05 -18.63
N TYR A 95 -18.20 4.05 -18.08
CA TYR A 95 -18.69 5.42 -18.03
C TYR A 95 -17.85 6.33 -18.93
N ASN A 96 -18.53 7.25 -19.58
CA ASN A 96 -17.86 8.31 -20.36
C ASN A 96 -17.40 9.41 -19.41
N ILE A 97 -16.20 9.27 -18.87
CA ILE A 97 -15.61 10.22 -17.91
C ILE A 97 -14.85 11.29 -18.70
N ASP A 98 -15.12 12.56 -18.39
CA ASP A 98 -14.38 13.68 -18.97
C ASP A 98 -13.06 13.91 -18.20
N PHE A 99 -11.94 13.59 -18.84
CA PHE A 99 -10.59 13.82 -18.29
C PHE A 99 -9.97 15.13 -18.76
N SER A 100 -10.71 15.96 -19.53
CA SER A 100 -10.14 17.18 -20.13
C SER A 100 -9.65 18.21 -19.12
N GLY A 101 -10.13 18.13 -17.87
CA GLY A 101 -9.72 19.00 -16.77
C GLY A 101 -8.50 18.52 -15.99
N VAL A 102 -8.01 17.30 -16.24
CA VAL A 102 -6.91 16.72 -15.44
C VAL A 102 -5.59 17.46 -15.69
N LYS A 103 -5.17 18.20 -14.68
CA LYS A 103 -3.89 18.93 -14.63
C LYS A 103 -2.80 18.17 -13.90
N TYR A 104 -3.15 17.27 -12.98
CA TYR A 104 -2.21 16.54 -12.11
C TYR A 104 -2.45 15.04 -12.18
N PHE A 105 -1.39 14.30 -12.44
CA PHE A 105 -1.40 12.85 -12.43
C PHE A 105 -0.26 12.34 -11.52
N ILE A 106 -0.61 11.67 -10.44
CA ILE A 106 0.33 11.23 -9.40
C ILE A 106 0.32 9.71 -9.33
N LEU A 107 1.51 9.11 -9.39
CA LEU A 107 1.73 7.69 -9.18
C LEU A 107 2.47 7.49 -7.86
N ASP A 108 1.82 6.89 -6.87
CA ASP A 108 2.46 6.52 -5.61
C ASP A 108 2.83 5.04 -5.61
N GLU A 109 4.01 4.70 -5.11
CA GLU A 109 4.60 3.35 -5.17
C GLU A 109 4.60 2.76 -6.58
N ALA A 110 5.15 3.51 -7.55
CA ALA A 110 5.13 3.13 -8.96
C ALA A 110 5.85 1.81 -9.25
N ASP A 111 6.97 1.53 -8.57
CA ASP A 111 7.68 0.25 -8.65
C ASP A 111 6.75 -0.92 -8.29
N ARG A 112 5.99 -0.75 -7.24
CA ARG A 112 5.04 -1.75 -6.79
C ARG A 112 3.89 -1.98 -7.76
N MET A 113 3.37 -0.92 -8.38
CA MET A 113 2.35 -1.08 -9.43
C MET A 113 2.88 -1.91 -10.60
N LEU A 114 4.14 -1.72 -11.01
CA LEU A 114 4.75 -2.52 -12.07
C LEU A 114 5.00 -3.97 -11.65
N ASP A 115 5.44 -4.22 -10.42
CA ASP A 115 5.63 -5.57 -9.89
C ASP A 115 4.30 -6.37 -9.84
N MET A 116 3.19 -5.67 -9.63
CA MET A 116 1.84 -6.24 -9.69
C MET A 116 1.29 -6.38 -11.11
N GLY A 117 2.03 -5.97 -12.14
CA GLY A 117 1.66 -6.12 -13.55
C GLY A 117 0.72 -5.03 -14.08
N PHE A 118 0.56 -3.91 -13.38
CA PHE A 118 -0.36 -2.82 -13.79
C PHE A 118 0.19 -1.87 -14.86
N TYR A 119 1.30 -2.23 -15.54
CA TYR A 119 1.89 -1.36 -16.56
C TYR A 119 0.87 -0.97 -17.64
N ASP A 120 0.18 -1.97 -18.21
CA ASP A 120 -0.77 -1.74 -19.31
C ASP A 120 -2.00 -0.95 -18.85
N ASP A 121 -2.47 -1.20 -17.63
CA ASP A 121 -3.58 -0.45 -17.03
C ASP A 121 -3.22 1.03 -16.84
N ILE A 122 -2.02 1.30 -16.32
CA ILE A 122 -1.50 2.67 -16.15
C ILE A 122 -1.41 3.36 -17.50
N MET A 123 -0.83 2.71 -18.50
CA MET A 123 -0.70 3.28 -19.84
C MET A 123 -2.05 3.52 -20.52
N ALA A 124 -3.04 2.65 -20.29
CA ALA A 124 -4.40 2.84 -20.80
C ALA A 124 -5.07 4.09 -20.18
N VAL A 125 -4.85 4.35 -18.89
CA VAL A 125 -5.29 5.59 -18.24
C VAL A 125 -4.53 6.80 -18.81
N VAL A 126 -3.21 6.76 -18.82
CA VAL A 126 -2.34 7.85 -19.30
C VAL A 126 -2.72 8.30 -20.72
N ASN A 127 -3.04 7.37 -21.61
CA ASN A 127 -3.41 7.66 -23.00
C ASN A 127 -4.74 8.44 -23.12
N ARG A 128 -5.59 8.47 -22.09
CA ARG A 128 -6.84 9.23 -22.05
C ARG A 128 -6.70 10.59 -21.37
N LEU A 129 -5.57 10.85 -20.73
CA LEU A 129 -5.31 12.10 -20.03
C LEU A 129 -4.76 13.18 -20.98
N PRO A 130 -5.01 14.47 -20.67
CA PRO A 130 -4.39 15.58 -21.40
C PRO A 130 -2.86 15.45 -21.42
N LYS A 131 -2.25 15.86 -22.53
CA LYS A 131 -0.78 15.87 -22.64
C LYS A 131 -0.15 17.00 -21.79
N ASP A 132 -0.88 18.11 -21.71
CA ASP A 132 -0.50 19.26 -20.90
C ASP A 132 -0.98 19.05 -19.46
N ARG A 133 -0.21 18.24 -18.74
CA ARG A 133 -0.43 17.94 -17.32
C ARG A 133 0.90 17.81 -16.61
N GLN A 134 0.93 18.06 -15.33
CA GLN A 134 2.04 17.68 -14.46
C GLN A 134 1.89 16.21 -14.05
N THR A 135 2.92 15.41 -14.34
CA THR A 135 2.99 14.02 -13.86
C THR A 135 4.04 13.92 -12.77
N ILE A 136 3.66 13.35 -11.63
CA ILE A 136 4.52 13.15 -10.45
C ILE A 136 4.59 11.67 -10.16
N MET A 137 5.79 11.13 -9.91
CA MET A 137 5.97 9.73 -9.63
C MET A 137 6.82 9.53 -8.37
N PHE A 138 6.27 8.80 -7.41
CA PHE A 138 6.95 8.33 -6.23
C PHE A 138 7.26 6.84 -6.37
N SER A 139 8.49 6.47 -6.08
CA SER A 139 8.96 5.08 -6.12
C SER A 139 10.04 4.87 -5.08
N ALA A 140 10.04 3.72 -4.42
CA ALA A 140 11.11 3.36 -3.49
C ALA A 140 12.37 2.94 -4.25
N THR A 141 12.19 2.32 -5.43
CA THR A 141 13.27 1.81 -6.29
C THR A 141 13.15 2.36 -7.71
N MET A 142 14.27 2.43 -8.44
CA MET A 142 14.34 2.95 -9.80
C MET A 142 15.01 1.95 -10.77
N PRO A 143 14.49 0.70 -10.90
CA PRO A 143 15.02 -0.24 -11.89
C PRO A 143 14.73 0.23 -13.34
N ALA A 144 15.27 -0.49 -14.32
CA ALA A 144 15.20 -0.09 -15.74
C ALA A 144 13.75 0.03 -16.28
N ASN A 145 12.84 -0.82 -15.84
CA ASN A 145 11.41 -0.79 -16.20
C ASN A 145 10.71 0.47 -15.69
N ILE A 146 10.99 0.89 -14.44
CA ILE A 146 10.45 2.13 -13.85
C ILE A 146 10.98 3.35 -14.59
N ARG A 147 12.30 3.38 -14.88
CA ARG A 147 12.91 4.47 -15.69
C ARG A 147 12.29 4.54 -17.09
N LYS A 148 12.00 3.39 -17.70
CA LYS A 148 11.34 3.34 -19.02
C LYS A 148 9.93 3.91 -18.95
N MET A 149 9.15 3.54 -17.94
CA MET A 149 7.81 4.10 -17.72
C MET A 149 7.86 5.60 -17.47
N ALA A 150 8.75 6.06 -16.59
CA ALA A 150 8.91 7.49 -16.30
C ALA A 150 9.19 8.31 -17.59
N LYS A 151 10.09 7.83 -18.46
CA LYS A 151 10.38 8.46 -19.75
C LYS A 151 9.18 8.48 -20.69
N ALA A 152 8.28 7.50 -20.60
CA ALA A 152 7.10 7.42 -21.46
C ALA A 152 5.97 8.37 -21.05
N ILE A 153 5.83 8.64 -19.73
CA ILE A 153 4.66 9.35 -19.19
C ILE A 153 4.97 10.76 -18.67
N MET A 154 6.24 11.08 -18.44
CA MET A 154 6.67 12.38 -17.90
C MET A 154 7.39 13.21 -18.98
N ASN A 155 7.28 14.52 -18.86
CA ASN A 155 7.93 15.47 -19.76
C ASN A 155 9.02 16.22 -19.00
N ASN A 156 10.29 15.95 -19.32
CA ASN A 156 11.48 16.57 -18.72
C ASN A 156 11.39 16.69 -17.18
N PRO A 157 11.21 15.57 -16.45
CA PRO A 157 10.99 15.60 -15.02
C PRO A 157 12.25 16.03 -14.26
N ALA A 158 12.06 16.79 -13.18
CA ALA A 158 13.09 16.93 -12.15
C ALA A 158 13.15 15.61 -11.35
N GLU A 159 14.34 15.08 -11.16
CA GLU A 159 14.56 13.88 -10.35
C GLU A 159 15.15 14.29 -9.00
N VAL A 160 14.47 13.89 -7.92
CA VAL A 160 14.96 14.05 -6.56
C VAL A 160 15.20 12.66 -5.98
N GLN A 161 16.45 12.32 -5.79
CA GLN A 161 16.86 11.08 -5.17
C GLN A 161 17.28 11.34 -3.74
N ILE A 162 16.48 10.83 -2.79
CA ILE A 162 16.90 10.75 -1.40
C ILE A 162 17.80 9.51 -1.31
N ALA A 163 19.00 9.68 -0.77
CA ALA A 163 19.94 8.57 -0.63
C ALA A 163 19.23 7.37 0.00
N VAL A 164 19.46 6.17 -0.56
CA VAL A 164 18.97 4.92 0.01
C VAL A 164 19.39 4.91 1.46
N SER A 165 18.47 5.19 2.36
CA SER A 165 18.75 5.28 3.77
C SER A 165 19.18 3.89 4.23
N ARG A 166 20.37 3.81 4.84
CA ARG A 166 20.66 2.66 5.68
C ARG A 166 19.49 2.53 6.66
N PRO A 167 19.09 1.29 7.01
CA PRO A 167 18.08 1.13 8.05
C PRO A 167 18.43 2.03 9.23
N PRO A 168 17.46 2.70 9.87
CA PRO A 168 17.73 3.50 11.05
C PRO A 168 18.60 2.71 12.03
N GLU A 169 19.55 3.35 12.69
CA GLU A 169 20.44 2.70 13.66
C GLU A 169 19.68 2.01 14.79
N SER A 170 18.43 2.44 15.03
CA SER A 170 17.49 1.81 15.95
C SER A 170 17.00 0.43 15.50
N ILE A 171 17.14 0.06 14.21
CA ILE A 171 16.73 -1.26 13.71
C ILE A 171 17.91 -2.23 13.79
N ARG A 172 17.82 -3.18 14.73
CA ARG A 172 18.76 -4.28 14.81
C ARG A 172 18.40 -5.36 13.80
N GLN A 173 19.30 -5.64 12.87
CA GLN A 173 19.15 -6.73 11.90
C GLN A 173 19.99 -7.94 12.34
N MET A 174 19.40 -9.12 12.24
CA MET A 174 20.04 -10.40 12.52
C MET A 174 19.74 -11.38 11.40
N ALA A 175 20.72 -12.18 11.02
CA ALA A 175 20.55 -13.31 10.12
C ALA A 175 20.88 -14.60 10.86
N VAL A 176 20.06 -15.63 10.67
CA VAL A 176 20.27 -16.95 11.25
C VAL A 176 20.45 -17.94 10.10
N ASP A 177 21.58 -18.62 10.06
CA ASP A 177 21.87 -19.66 9.09
C ASP A 177 21.38 -21.02 9.61
N ILE A 178 20.28 -21.52 9.03
CA ILE A 178 19.62 -22.76 9.44
C ILE A 178 19.07 -23.54 8.25
N PHE A 179 18.93 -24.85 8.38
CA PHE A 179 18.30 -25.68 7.36
C PHE A 179 16.80 -25.45 7.30
N GLU A 180 16.20 -25.61 6.11
CA GLU A 180 14.77 -25.45 5.88
C GLU A 180 13.91 -26.27 6.85
N THR A 181 14.34 -27.49 7.19
CA THR A 181 13.63 -28.37 8.12
C THR A 181 13.62 -27.89 9.56
N GLN A 182 14.54 -27.03 9.95
CA GLN A 182 14.69 -26.50 11.31
C GLN A 182 13.96 -25.17 11.53
N LYS A 183 13.60 -24.46 10.45
CA LYS A 183 13.02 -23.11 10.52
C LYS A 183 11.77 -23.03 11.40
N THR A 184 10.86 -24.00 11.25
CA THR A 184 9.59 -23.99 11.99
C THR A 184 9.83 -24.23 13.48
N GLU A 185 10.67 -25.19 13.83
CA GLU A 185 11.02 -25.48 15.24
C GLU A 185 11.75 -24.30 15.88
N PHE A 186 12.71 -23.73 15.16
CA PHE A 186 13.41 -22.52 15.59
C PHE A 186 12.44 -21.34 15.84
N LEU A 187 11.50 -21.11 14.91
CA LEU A 187 10.50 -20.04 15.06
C LEU A 187 9.58 -20.28 16.25
N VAL A 188 9.14 -21.52 16.47
CA VAL A 188 8.34 -21.89 17.65
C VAL A 188 9.11 -21.63 18.93
N GLY A 189 10.39 -22.01 19.01
CA GLY A 189 11.25 -21.72 20.15
C GLY A 189 11.46 -20.21 20.36
N LEU A 190 11.64 -19.46 19.27
CA LEU A 190 11.83 -18.00 19.31
C LEU A 190 10.61 -17.22 19.82
N LEU A 191 9.40 -17.72 19.53
CA LEU A 191 8.12 -17.04 19.84
C LEU A 191 7.35 -17.67 21.00
N GLY A 192 7.82 -18.81 21.53
CA GLY A 192 7.17 -19.54 22.63
C GLY A 192 7.27 -18.82 23.98
N ASP A 193 6.68 -19.42 25.00
CA ASP A 193 6.62 -18.79 26.34
C ASP A 193 7.99 -18.73 27.06
N GLU A 194 8.91 -19.63 26.73
CA GLU A 194 10.29 -19.64 27.21
C GLU A 194 11.25 -18.82 26.33
N ALA A 195 10.70 -18.05 25.39
CA ALA A 195 11.49 -17.34 24.39
C ALA A 195 12.37 -16.23 24.98
N ASP A 196 13.56 -16.09 24.37
CA ASP A 196 14.47 -14.97 24.64
C ASP A 196 14.00 -13.63 24.07
N VAL A 197 12.97 -13.64 23.21
CA VAL A 197 12.46 -12.45 22.53
C VAL A 197 11.43 -11.77 23.40
N ARG A 198 11.91 -10.84 24.23
CA ARG A 198 11.10 -10.05 25.16
C ARG A 198 11.35 -8.58 24.98
N THR A 199 10.40 -7.76 25.45
CA THR A 199 10.55 -6.31 25.48
C THR A 199 11.76 -5.95 26.35
N PRO A 200 12.76 -5.19 25.86
CA PRO A 200 13.97 -4.87 26.61
C PRO A 200 13.70 -4.20 27.97
N ASP A 201 12.67 -3.35 28.02
CA ASP A 201 12.39 -2.52 29.17
C ASP A 201 11.51 -3.21 30.24
N THR A 202 10.56 -4.07 29.81
CA THR A 202 9.57 -4.69 30.72
C THR A 202 9.79 -6.18 30.92
N GLY A 203 10.56 -6.83 30.06
CA GLY A 203 10.73 -8.29 30.05
C GLY A 203 9.48 -9.07 29.64
N GLU A 204 8.43 -8.37 29.17
CA GLU A 204 7.19 -8.98 28.70
C GLU A 204 7.36 -9.63 27.32
N LYS A 205 6.51 -10.61 27.01
CA LYS A 205 6.47 -11.24 25.68
C LYS A 205 6.14 -10.20 24.62
N LEU A 206 6.91 -10.20 23.52
CA LEU A 206 6.66 -9.31 22.41
C LEU A 206 5.30 -9.64 21.76
N LYS A 207 4.56 -8.58 21.44
CA LYS A 207 3.33 -8.62 20.64
C LYS A 207 3.53 -7.86 19.34
N LYS A 208 2.57 -7.92 18.45
CA LYS A 208 2.63 -7.29 17.11
C LYS A 208 3.84 -7.77 16.30
N ILE A 209 4.06 -9.06 16.23
CA ILE A 209 5.13 -9.67 15.44
C ILE A 209 4.61 -9.98 14.03
N ILE A 210 5.38 -9.64 13.00
CA ILE A 210 5.06 -10.03 11.63
C ILE A 210 6.06 -11.08 11.15
N VAL A 211 5.54 -12.16 10.56
CA VAL A 211 6.33 -13.24 9.95
C VAL A 211 6.02 -13.29 8.46
N PHE A 212 6.98 -12.92 7.61
CA PHE A 212 6.85 -12.98 6.16
C PHE A 212 7.23 -14.34 5.60
N VAL A 213 6.36 -14.88 4.75
CA VAL A 213 6.49 -16.21 4.15
C VAL A 213 6.20 -16.14 2.65
N GLY A 214 7.04 -16.74 1.82
CA GLY A 214 6.97 -16.58 0.37
C GLY A 214 5.76 -17.24 -0.32
N LYS A 215 5.04 -18.19 0.34
CA LYS A 215 3.92 -18.92 -0.26
C LYS A 215 2.71 -18.97 0.66
N LYS A 216 1.51 -18.69 0.09
CA LYS A 216 0.24 -18.71 0.84
C LYS A 216 -0.06 -20.05 1.55
N GLN A 217 0.30 -21.18 0.94
CA GLN A 217 0.13 -22.49 1.56
C GLN A 217 0.94 -22.61 2.85
N LYS A 218 2.19 -22.17 2.80
CA LYS A 218 3.10 -22.17 3.94
C LYS A 218 2.67 -21.20 5.04
N VAL A 219 2.04 -20.07 4.67
CA VAL A 219 1.42 -19.13 5.64
C VAL A 219 0.35 -19.84 6.47
N LYS A 220 -0.55 -20.59 5.79
CA LYS A 220 -1.62 -21.36 6.47
C LYS A 220 -1.06 -22.43 7.41
N GLU A 221 -0.07 -23.19 6.93
CA GLU A 221 0.59 -24.25 7.68
C GLU A 221 1.32 -23.70 8.92
N LEU A 222 2.13 -22.65 8.71
CA LEU A 222 2.90 -22.03 9.76
C LEU A 222 2.01 -21.42 10.85
N ALA A 223 0.98 -20.68 10.48
CA ALA A 223 0.03 -20.11 11.44
C ALA A 223 -0.70 -21.21 12.25
N ARG A 224 -1.02 -22.35 11.62
CA ARG A 224 -1.60 -23.52 12.32
C ARG A 224 -0.60 -24.10 13.31
N THR A 225 0.66 -24.29 12.90
CA THR A 225 1.72 -24.83 13.77
C THR A 225 1.99 -23.92 14.96
N LEU A 226 2.06 -22.61 14.75
CA LEU A 226 2.24 -21.65 15.84
C LEU A 226 1.10 -21.76 16.86
N ARG A 227 -0.16 -21.79 16.42
CA ARG A 227 -1.32 -21.96 17.32
C ARG A 227 -1.30 -23.30 18.06
N ALA A 228 -0.88 -24.38 17.42
CA ALA A 228 -0.73 -25.70 18.07
C ALA A 228 0.32 -25.68 19.18
N ASN A 229 1.26 -24.72 19.13
CA ASN A 229 2.29 -24.48 20.17
C ASN A 229 1.94 -23.28 21.07
N HIS A 230 0.65 -22.99 21.25
CA HIS A 230 0.14 -21.93 22.15
C HIS A 230 0.61 -20.49 21.82
N ILE A 231 1.01 -20.24 20.56
CA ILE A 231 1.36 -18.91 20.06
C ILE A 231 0.14 -18.35 19.32
N ASP A 232 -0.39 -17.21 19.78
CA ASP A 232 -1.57 -16.60 19.14
C ASP A 232 -1.19 -15.97 17.79
N ALA A 233 -1.43 -16.74 16.70
CA ALA A 233 -1.05 -16.41 15.35
C ALA A 233 -2.25 -16.42 14.39
N ARG A 234 -2.34 -15.44 13.51
CA ARG A 234 -3.30 -15.37 12.41
C ARG A 234 -2.60 -15.37 11.05
N ALA A 235 -3.22 -16.04 10.10
CA ALA A 235 -2.76 -16.08 8.71
C ALA A 235 -3.35 -14.94 7.90
N MET A 236 -2.52 -14.28 7.06
CA MET A 236 -2.94 -13.24 6.12
C MET A 236 -2.45 -13.60 4.72
N HIS A 237 -3.38 -13.91 3.81
CA HIS A 237 -3.05 -14.34 2.44
C HIS A 237 -4.17 -13.98 1.46
N SER A 238 -3.89 -14.11 0.15
CA SER A 238 -4.79 -13.71 -0.93
C SER A 238 -6.12 -14.48 -1.01
N ASP A 239 -6.22 -15.66 -0.37
CA ASP A 239 -7.46 -16.46 -0.40
C ASP A 239 -8.49 -16.00 0.65
N LEU A 240 -8.11 -15.13 1.58
CA LEU A 240 -9.06 -14.53 2.52
C LEU A 240 -9.96 -13.53 1.78
N GLU A 241 -11.24 -13.53 2.12
CA GLU A 241 -12.15 -12.47 1.71
C GLU A 241 -11.73 -11.12 2.32
N GLN A 242 -12.14 -10.02 1.69
CA GLN A 242 -11.73 -8.69 2.16
C GLN A 242 -12.17 -8.43 3.61
N LYS A 243 -13.39 -8.84 3.96
CA LYS A 243 -13.92 -8.73 5.33
C LYS A 243 -13.05 -9.46 6.35
N GLU A 244 -12.62 -10.67 6.01
CA GLU A 244 -11.73 -11.47 6.87
C GLU A 244 -10.35 -10.79 7.04
N ARG A 245 -9.81 -10.19 5.97
CA ARG A 245 -8.55 -9.43 6.03
C ARG A 245 -8.67 -8.24 6.95
N ASP A 246 -9.76 -7.46 6.80
CA ASP A 246 -10.02 -6.28 7.60
C ASP A 246 -10.16 -6.66 9.09
N GLU A 247 -10.82 -7.78 9.40
CA GLU A 247 -10.96 -8.32 10.75
C GLU A 247 -9.61 -8.75 11.34
N VAL A 248 -8.82 -9.52 10.60
CA VAL A 248 -7.48 -9.94 11.04
C VAL A 248 -6.58 -8.74 11.31
N MET A 249 -6.61 -7.72 10.44
CA MET A 249 -5.84 -6.51 10.62
C MET A 249 -6.29 -5.69 11.82
N LEU A 250 -7.60 -5.58 12.04
CA LEU A 250 -8.15 -4.90 13.20
C LEU A 250 -7.74 -5.59 14.51
N ASP A 251 -7.85 -6.92 14.56
CA ASP A 251 -7.44 -7.70 15.72
C ASP A 251 -5.94 -7.56 15.99
N PHE A 252 -5.11 -7.55 14.96
CA PHE A 252 -3.66 -7.36 15.08
C PHE A 252 -3.31 -5.94 15.57
N ARG A 253 -3.94 -4.90 15.01
CA ARG A 253 -3.76 -3.51 15.48
C ARG A 253 -4.14 -3.33 16.94
N ASN A 254 -5.20 -4.00 17.38
CA ASN A 254 -5.73 -3.93 18.74
C ASN A 254 -5.04 -4.86 19.74
N ASN A 255 -3.88 -5.46 19.39
CA ASN A 255 -3.13 -6.41 20.24
C ASN A 255 -3.92 -7.65 20.67
N LYS A 256 -4.97 -8.04 19.94
CA LYS A 256 -5.72 -9.28 20.16
C LYS A 256 -5.05 -10.50 19.52
N VAL A 257 -4.09 -10.28 18.64
CA VAL A 257 -3.29 -11.29 17.96
C VAL A 257 -1.84 -10.91 18.14
N ASP A 258 -1.01 -11.82 18.61
CA ASP A 258 0.41 -11.56 18.87
C ASP A 258 1.27 -11.64 17.59
N VAL A 259 0.93 -12.58 16.68
CA VAL A 259 1.73 -12.88 15.49
C VAL A 259 0.88 -12.87 14.22
N LEU A 260 1.25 -12.04 13.27
CA LEU A 260 0.68 -12.04 11.93
C LEU A 260 1.60 -12.79 10.97
N VAL A 261 1.14 -13.90 10.42
CA VAL A 261 1.88 -14.65 9.38
C VAL A 261 1.31 -14.26 8.02
N ALA A 262 2.12 -13.63 7.17
CA ALA A 262 1.66 -13.04 5.92
C ALA A 262 2.56 -13.33 4.73
N THR A 263 2.01 -13.25 3.51
CA THR A 263 2.82 -13.17 2.29
C THR A 263 3.22 -11.74 2.01
N ASP A 264 4.33 -11.52 1.31
CA ASP A 264 4.84 -10.19 0.93
C ASP A 264 3.81 -9.33 0.19
N ILE A 265 2.96 -9.96 -0.64
CA ILE A 265 1.93 -9.27 -1.42
C ILE A 265 0.86 -8.65 -0.50
N VAL A 266 0.53 -9.33 0.57
CA VAL A 266 -0.52 -8.89 1.51
C VAL A 266 0.02 -7.95 2.57
N SER A 267 1.31 -8.06 2.89
CA SER A 267 2.01 -7.18 3.84
C SER A 267 2.16 -5.74 3.33
N ARG A 268 2.08 -5.60 2.04
CA ARG A 268 2.17 -4.32 1.34
C ARG A 268 0.87 -3.54 1.59
N GLY A 269 0.90 -2.54 2.45
CA GLY A 269 -0.25 -1.76 2.91
C GLY A 269 -0.64 -2.03 4.37
N ILE A 270 0.15 -2.85 5.09
CA ILE A 270 0.05 -2.93 6.54
C ILE A 270 0.57 -1.63 7.13
N ASP A 271 -0.36 -0.73 7.45
CA ASP A 271 -0.09 0.46 8.23
C ASP A 271 -0.37 0.12 9.69
N VAL A 272 0.65 -0.39 10.36
CA VAL A 272 0.63 -0.70 11.79
C VAL A 272 1.87 -0.08 12.41
N ASP A 273 1.63 0.86 13.30
CA ASP A 273 2.69 1.45 14.12
C ASP A 273 3.16 0.46 15.18
N ASP A 274 4.38 0.67 15.66
CA ASP A 274 4.96 -0.04 16.79
C ASP A 274 5.07 -1.56 16.59
N ILE A 275 5.61 -1.99 15.44
CA ILE A 275 5.97 -3.38 15.21
C ILE A 275 7.39 -3.61 15.73
N PRO A 276 7.57 -4.30 16.88
CA PRO A 276 8.89 -4.48 17.49
C PRO A 276 9.73 -5.56 16.80
N LEU A 277 9.10 -6.50 16.08
CA LEU A 277 9.81 -7.61 15.44
C LEU A 277 9.19 -7.98 14.10
N VAL A 278 10.03 -8.00 13.08
CA VAL A 278 9.71 -8.55 11.76
C VAL A 278 10.64 -9.71 11.46
N ILE A 279 10.06 -10.85 11.05
CA ILE A 279 10.79 -12.06 10.73
C ILE A 279 10.57 -12.41 9.26
N ASN A 280 11.63 -12.41 8.47
CA ASN A 280 11.61 -12.97 7.12
C ASN A 280 11.89 -14.48 7.22
N TYR A 281 10.82 -15.29 7.31
CA TYR A 281 10.93 -16.75 7.36
C TYR A 281 11.50 -17.32 6.05
N ASP A 282 11.06 -16.77 4.94
CA ASP A 282 11.69 -16.98 3.63
C ASP A 282 12.37 -15.65 3.24
N VAL A 283 13.65 -15.73 2.86
CA VAL A 283 14.39 -14.56 2.39
C VAL A 283 13.78 -14.12 1.05
N PRO A 284 13.45 -12.82 0.87
CA PRO A 284 12.98 -12.31 -0.41
C PRO A 284 13.97 -12.62 -1.53
N ARG A 285 13.47 -12.90 -2.73
CA ARG A 285 14.31 -13.18 -3.90
C ARG A 285 14.92 -11.93 -4.50
N ASP A 286 14.24 -10.80 -4.31
CA ASP A 286 14.66 -9.48 -4.76
C ASP A 286 15.00 -8.64 -3.53
N ALA A 287 16.20 -8.05 -3.54
CA ALA A 287 16.73 -7.22 -2.47
C ALA A 287 16.22 -5.78 -2.56
#